data_cbdd85478478516c6eb484890b157dfb
#
_entry.id   cbdd85478478516c6eb484890b157dfb
#
_cell.length_a   1.000
_cell.length_b   1.000
_cell.length_c   1.000
_cell.angle_alpha   90.00
_cell.angle_beta   90.00
_cell.angle_gamma   90.00
#
_symmetry.space_group_name_H-M   'P 1'
#
loop_
_entity.id
_entity.type
_entity.pdbx_description
1 polymer ?
#
loop_
_entity_poly.entity_id
_entity_poly.type
_entity_poly.pdbx_seq_one_letter_code
_entity_poly.pdbx_strand_id
1 'polypeptide(L)'
;MVNFTDEKHLLIDLKGGSFQAFERLYNMYSGKLYNFIMRLSSGNQYMAEEVVQSTFIRIWEVREKVDTNASFISFLCTIAKNLLMNMYQRQTVEYVYNEYLLKSGLDHDSQTEDTIDLRFL
;
A
#
# COMPACT_ATOMS: atom_id res chain seq x y z
N MET A 1 18.79 -11.55 16.37
CA MET A 1 18.05 -12.16 15.25
C MET A 1 16.73 -12.74 15.74
N VAL A 2 15.65 -12.35 15.11
CA VAL A 2 14.33 -12.85 15.48
C VAL A 2 14.10 -14.20 14.79
N ASN A 3 13.76 -15.22 15.55
CA ASN A 3 13.46 -16.52 14.99
C ASN A 3 11.95 -16.64 14.72
N PHE A 4 11.56 -17.74 14.08
CA PHE A 4 10.17 -17.97 13.69
C PHE A 4 9.21 -17.91 14.89
N THR A 5 9.63 -18.47 16.04
CA THR A 5 8.79 -18.50 17.25
C THR A 5 8.54 -17.08 17.76
N ASP A 6 9.58 -16.24 17.77
CA ASP A 6 9.44 -14.86 18.24
C ASP A 6 8.51 -14.07 17.34
N GLU A 7 8.61 -14.25 16.02
CA GLU A 7 7.72 -13.59 15.08
C GLU A 7 6.27 -14.03 15.34
N LYS A 8 6.04 -15.31 15.54
CA LYS A 8 4.70 -15.82 15.81
C LYS A 8 4.10 -15.17 17.05
N HIS A 9 4.88 -15.02 18.11
CA HIS A 9 4.43 -14.34 19.32
C HIS A 9 4.07 -12.88 19.06
N LEU A 10 4.88 -12.19 18.26
CA LEU A 10 4.59 -10.81 17.89
C LEU A 10 3.28 -10.72 17.09
N LEU A 11 3.04 -11.67 16.20
CA LEU A 11 1.80 -11.67 15.41
C LEU A 11 0.59 -11.94 16.30
N ILE A 12 0.71 -12.83 17.26
CA ILE A 12 -0.36 -13.10 18.23
C ILE A 12 -0.66 -11.83 19.02
N ASP A 13 0.37 -11.14 19.49
CA ASP A 13 0.22 -9.91 20.25
C ASP A 13 -0.37 -8.79 19.38
N LEU A 14 0.03 -8.72 18.12
CA LEU A 14 -0.55 -7.78 17.17
C LEU A 14 -2.04 -7.99 17.02
N LYS A 15 -2.47 -9.23 16.86
CA LYS A 15 -3.90 -9.58 16.75
C LYS A 15 -4.66 -9.13 17.99
N GLY A 16 -4.03 -9.20 19.15
CA GLY A 16 -4.62 -8.75 20.40
C GLY A 16 -4.61 -7.23 20.58
N GLY A 17 -4.07 -6.49 19.64
CA GLY A 17 -4.06 -5.04 19.69
C GLY A 17 -2.82 -4.41 20.33
N SER A 18 -1.73 -5.17 20.48
CA SER A 18 -0.49 -4.66 21.05
C SER A 18 0.19 -3.70 20.07
N PHE A 19 0.21 -2.42 20.41
CA PHE A 19 0.92 -1.43 19.59
C PHE A 19 2.43 -1.65 19.64
N GLN A 20 2.95 -2.16 20.76
CA GLN A 20 4.36 -2.46 20.88
C GLN A 20 4.78 -3.56 19.90
N ALA A 21 3.95 -4.60 19.76
CA ALA A 21 4.20 -5.65 18.79
C ALA A 21 4.16 -5.10 17.36
N PHE A 22 3.20 -4.22 17.09
CA PHE A 22 3.09 -3.56 15.79
C PHE A 22 4.37 -2.77 15.48
N GLU A 23 4.85 -2.00 16.43
CA GLU A 23 6.06 -1.19 16.25
C GLU A 23 7.28 -2.05 15.98
N ARG A 24 7.42 -3.17 16.69
CA ARG A 24 8.53 -4.09 16.47
C ARG A 24 8.48 -4.70 15.08
N LEU A 25 7.29 -5.11 14.64
CA LEU A 25 7.12 -5.65 13.29
C LEU A 25 7.43 -4.60 12.22
N TYR A 26 7.02 -3.37 12.46
CA TYR A 26 7.37 -2.26 11.59
C TYR A 26 8.88 -2.11 11.47
N ASN A 27 9.58 -2.08 12.60
CA ASN A 27 11.03 -1.93 12.59
C ASN A 27 11.75 -3.09 11.93
N MET A 28 11.19 -4.30 12.04
CA MET A 28 11.77 -5.48 11.42
C MET A 28 11.60 -5.50 9.90
N TYR A 29 10.49 -5.01 9.40
CA TYR A 29 10.10 -5.27 8.01
C TYR A 29 9.98 -4.04 7.13
N SER A 30 9.92 -2.83 7.68
CA SER A 30 9.72 -1.63 6.87
C SER A 30 10.81 -1.44 5.82
N GLY A 31 12.08 -1.70 6.19
CA GLY A 31 13.19 -1.55 5.26
C GLY A 31 13.13 -2.55 4.11
N LYS A 32 12.81 -3.80 4.42
CA LYS A 32 12.67 -4.83 3.39
C LYS A 32 11.52 -4.52 2.46
N LEU A 33 10.40 -4.07 3.01
CA LEU A 33 9.24 -3.71 2.22
C LEU A 33 9.54 -2.50 1.34
N TYR A 34 10.22 -1.49 1.89
CA TYR A 34 10.66 -0.33 1.14
C TYR A 34 11.49 -0.74 -0.08
N ASN A 35 12.50 -1.61 0.13
CA ASN A 35 13.36 -2.07 -0.94
C ASN A 35 12.58 -2.85 -1.99
N PHE A 36 11.61 -3.65 -1.57
CA PHE A 36 10.74 -4.38 -2.49
C PHE A 36 9.98 -3.42 -3.40
N ILE A 37 9.37 -2.39 -2.82
CA ILE A 37 8.60 -1.41 -3.59
C ILE A 37 9.51 -0.54 -4.46
N MET A 38 10.72 -0.22 -3.99
CA MET A 38 11.68 0.51 -4.81
C MET A 38 12.00 -0.25 -6.10
N ARG A 39 12.16 -1.57 -6.00
CA ARG A 39 12.40 -2.40 -7.19
C ARG A 39 11.20 -2.40 -8.13
N LEU A 40 9.99 -2.51 -7.59
CA LEU A 40 8.78 -2.55 -8.41
C LEU A 40 8.44 -1.19 -9.03
N SER A 41 8.85 -0.10 -8.40
CA SER A 41 8.54 1.26 -8.86
C SER A 41 9.68 1.91 -9.63
N SER A 42 10.69 1.14 -10.00
CA SER A 42 11.87 1.64 -10.72
C SER A 42 12.57 2.78 -9.97
N GLY A 43 12.65 2.64 -8.65
CA GLY A 43 13.37 3.59 -7.81
C GLY A 43 12.59 4.81 -7.38
N ASN A 44 11.27 4.78 -7.43
CA ASN A 44 10.45 5.92 -7.02
C ASN A 44 10.34 5.97 -5.50
N GLN A 45 11.15 6.80 -4.86
CA GLN A 45 11.20 6.92 -3.41
C GLN A 45 9.88 7.38 -2.81
N TYR A 46 9.23 8.34 -3.45
CA TYR A 46 7.96 8.86 -2.95
C TYR A 46 6.91 7.75 -2.89
N MET A 47 6.77 6.98 -3.98
CA MET A 47 5.83 5.87 -4.00
C MET A 47 6.18 4.81 -2.97
N ALA A 48 7.47 4.51 -2.83
CA ALA A 48 7.90 3.51 -1.86
C ALA A 48 7.55 3.92 -0.43
N GLU A 49 7.81 5.16 -0.07
CA GLU A 49 7.49 5.67 1.27
C GLU A 49 5.99 5.65 1.53
N GLU A 50 5.21 6.12 0.57
CA GLU A 50 3.74 6.14 0.68
C GLU A 50 3.18 4.73 0.83
N VAL A 51 3.65 3.80 0.00
CA VAL A 51 3.13 2.43 0.01
C VAL A 51 3.51 1.72 1.31
N VAL A 52 4.73 1.92 1.81
CA VAL A 52 5.15 1.29 3.07
C VAL A 52 4.26 1.78 4.21
N GLN A 53 4.06 3.08 4.32
CA GLN A 53 3.22 3.64 5.38
C GLN A 53 1.79 3.12 5.28
N SER A 54 1.22 3.17 4.09
CA SER A 54 -0.15 2.72 3.86
C SER A 54 -0.31 1.22 4.15
N THR A 55 0.71 0.42 3.84
CA THR A 55 0.69 -1.01 4.13
C THR A 55 0.59 -1.26 5.63
N PHE A 56 1.40 -0.57 6.43
CA PHE A 56 1.36 -0.78 7.87
C PHE A 56 0.10 -0.22 8.51
N ILE A 57 -0.44 0.87 7.99
CA ILE A 57 -1.75 1.35 8.43
C ILE A 57 -2.81 0.27 8.17
N ARG A 58 -2.77 -0.33 6.99
CA ARG A 58 -3.70 -1.40 6.63
C ARG A 58 -3.53 -2.62 7.54
N ILE A 59 -2.29 -2.99 7.86
CA ILE A 59 -2.02 -4.09 8.78
C ILE A 59 -2.68 -3.84 10.13
N TRP A 60 -2.55 -2.63 10.65
CA TRP A 60 -3.20 -2.29 11.92
C TRP A 60 -4.72 -2.42 11.83
N GLU A 61 -5.30 -1.95 10.74
CA GLU A 61 -6.75 -2.02 10.53
C GLU A 61 -7.26 -3.46 10.46
N VAL A 62 -6.49 -4.34 9.82
CA VAL A 62 -6.91 -5.74 9.62
C VAL A 62 -6.21 -6.72 10.56
N ARG A 63 -5.61 -6.22 11.62
CA ARG A 63 -4.75 -7.03 12.50
C ARG A 63 -5.40 -8.30 13.01
N GLU A 64 -6.70 -8.28 13.21
CA GLU A 64 -7.42 -9.46 13.69
C GLU A 64 -7.47 -10.59 12.66
N LYS A 65 -7.25 -10.26 11.39
CA LYS A 65 -7.30 -11.22 10.29
C LYS A 65 -5.92 -11.79 9.94
N VAL A 66 -4.88 -11.36 10.62
CA VAL A 66 -3.52 -11.82 10.34
C VAL A 66 -3.41 -13.31 10.70
N ASP A 67 -2.87 -14.09 9.76
CA ASP A 67 -2.62 -15.52 9.98
C ASP A 67 -1.26 -15.69 10.64
N THR A 68 -1.25 -16.10 11.90
CA THR A 68 -0.02 -16.26 12.66
C THR A 68 0.83 -17.44 12.22
N ASN A 69 0.30 -18.31 11.37
CA ASN A 69 1.02 -19.47 10.85
C ASN A 69 1.53 -19.27 9.42
N ALA A 70 1.20 -18.15 8.79
CA ALA A 70 1.64 -17.83 7.45
C ALA A 70 2.81 -16.83 7.48
N SER A 71 3.48 -16.68 6.35
CA SER A 71 4.59 -15.73 6.22
C SER A 71 4.07 -14.29 6.28
N PHE A 72 4.48 -13.56 7.29
CA PHE A 72 4.06 -12.18 7.47
C PHE A 72 4.65 -11.28 6.38
N ILE A 73 5.91 -11.48 6.00
CA ILE A 73 6.52 -10.66 4.94
C ILE A 73 5.80 -10.88 3.61
N SER A 74 5.35 -12.09 3.32
CA SER A 74 4.58 -12.35 2.10
C SER A 74 3.25 -11.61 2.13
N PHE A 75 2.60 -11.57 3.29
CA PHE A 75 1.36 -10.83 3.46
C PHE A 75 1.57 -9.34 3.25
N LEU A 76 2.63 -8.79 3.84
CA LEU A 76 2.99 -7.38 3.65
C LEU A 76 3.24 -7.06 2.18
N CYS A 77 4.01 -7.90 1.51
CA CYS A 77 4.34 -7.69 0.10
C CYS A 77 3.10 -7.73 -0.79
N THR A 78 2.16 -8.61 -0.48
CA THR A 78 0.90 -8.68 -1.23
C THR A 78 0.09 -7.41 -1.09
N ILE A 79 -0.07 -6.91 0.14
CA ILE A 79 -0.79 -5.66 0.38
C ILE A 79 -0.08 -4.50 -0.31
N ALA A 80 1.24 -4.42 -0.15
CA ALA A 80 2.03 -3.34 -0.72
C ALA A 80 1.96 -3.31 -2.24
N LYS A 81 2.07 -4.48 -2.87
CA LYS A 81 1.96 -4.59 -4.32
C LYS A 81 0.60 -4.10 -4.81
N ASN A 82 -0.47 -4.52 -4.14
CA ASN A 82 -1.81 -4.08 -4.51
C ASN A 82 -1.98 -2.57 -4.37
N LEU A 83 -1.45 -1.99 -3.29
CA LEU A 83 -1.49 -0.54 -3.10
C LEU A 83 -0.70 0.19 -4.19
N LEU A 84 0.47 -0.32 -4.54
CA LEU A 84 1.28 0.27 -5.61
C LEU A 84 0.55 0.24 -6.94
N MET A 85 -0.05 -0.89 -7.28
CA MET A 85 -0.82 -1.02 -8.52
C MET A 85 -1.98 -0.05 -8.55
N ASN A 86 -2.67 0.14 -7.42
CA ASN A 86 -3.75 1.11 -7.32
C ASN A 86 -3.25 2.54 -7.57
N MET A 87 -2.08 2.88 -7.04
CA MET A 87 -1.47 4.20 -7.28
C MET A 87 -1.19 4.43 -8.76
N TYR A 88 -0.64 3.41 -9.43
CA TYR A 88 -0.38 3.51 -10.87
C TYR A 88 -1.67 3.67 -11.67
N GLN A 89 -2.71 2.94 -11.31
CA GLN A 89 -4.00 3.05 -11.99
C GLN A 89 -4.57 4.46 -11.85
N ARG A 90 -4.49 5.04 -10.65
CA ARG A 90 -4.96 6.42 -10.45
C ARG A 90 -4.19 7.40 -11.31
N GLN A 91 -2.86 7.28 -11.36
CA GLN A 91 -2.04 8.17 -12.18
C GLN A 91 -2.38 8.05 -13.64
N THR A 92 -2.63 6.83 -14.13
CA THR A 92 -3.03 6.60 -15.51
C THR A 92 -4.36 7.27 -15.83
N VAL A 93 -5.34 7.12 -14.94
CA VAL A 93 -6.65 7.72 -15.14
C VAL A 93 -6.55 9.25 -15.16
N GLU A 94 -5.78 9.82 -14.23
CA GLU A 94 -5.57 11.28 -14.20
C GLU A 94 -4.91 11.77 -15.47
N TYR A 95 -3.91 11.06 -15.96
CA TYR A 95 -3.24 11.42 -17.20
C TYR A 95 -4.20 11.41 -18.39
N VAL A 96 -4.99 10.33 -18.52
CA VAL A 96 -5.95 10.20 -19.61
C VAL A 96 -7.01 11.29 -19.53
N TYR A 97 -7.48 11.62 -18.35
CA TYR A 97 -8.46 12.67 -18.13
C TYR A 97 -7.91 14.03 -18.57
N ASN A 98 -6.69 14.36 -18.14
CA ASN A 98 -6.06 15.62 -18.48
C ASN A 98 -5.81 15.73 -19.98
N GLU A 99 -5.39 14.64 -20.63
CA GLU A 99 -5.23 14.61 -22.08
C GLU A 99 -6.55 14.84 -22.79
N TYR A 100 -7.63 14.25 -22.30
CA TYR A 100 -8.96 14.45 -22.84
C TYR A 100 -9.35 15.94 -22.79
N LEU A 101 -9.13 16.59 -21.64
CA LEU A 101 -9.46 17.99 -21.48
C LEU A 101 -8.66 18.88 -22.43
N LEU A 102 -7.38 18.60 -22.60
CA LEU A 102 -6.53 19.37 -23.49
C LEU A 102 -6.97 19.24 -24.95
N LYS A 103 -7.27 18.00 -25.38
CA LYS A 103 -7.65 17.74 -26.76
C LYS A 103 -9.02 18.28 -27.11
N SER A 104 -9.93 18.26 -26.15
CA SER A 104 -11.31 18.72 -26.40
C SER A 104 -11.42 20.23 -26.37
N GLY A 105 -10.41 20.93 -25.88
CA GLY A 105 -10.47 22.37 -25.73
C GLY A 105 -11.50 22.83 -24.71
N LEU A 106 -11.93 21.95 -23.82
CA LEU A 106 -12.91 22.29 -22.81
C LEU A 106 -12.25 23.08 -21.67
N ASP A 107 -12.92 24.11 -21.24
CA ASP A 107 -12.50 24.90 -20.11
C ASP A 107 -13.18 24.38 -18.84
N HIS A 108 -12.86 23.17 -18.46
CA HIS A 108 -13.29 22.68 -17.15
C HIS A 108 -14.77 22.72 -16.89
N ASP A 109 -15.53 22.37 -17.88
CA ASP A 109 -16.95 22.22 -17.73
C ASP A 109 -17.21 21.11 -16.71
N SER A 110 -18.01 21.41 -15.71
CA SER A 110 -18.35 20.43 -14.69
C SER A 110 -19.00 19.18 -15.26
N GLN A 111 -19.62 19.28 -16.40
CA GLN A 111 -20.22 18.14 -17.08
C GLN A 111 -19.16 17.13 -17.53
N THR A 112 -17.97 17.60 -17.84
CA THR A 112 -16.88 16.72 -18.21
C THR A 112 -16.44 15.84 -17.05
N GLU A 113 -16.45 16.38 -15.86
CA GLU A 113 -16.14 15.62 -14.67
C GLU A 113 -17.15 14.50 -14.45
N ASP A 114 -18.42 14.77 -14.72
CA ASP A 114 -19.47 13.79 -14.53
C ASP A 114 -19.38 12.62 -15.52
N THR A 115 -18.68 12.79 -16.64
CA THR A 115 -18.58 11.73 -17.63
C THR A 115 -17.46 10.73 -17.31
N ILE A 116 -16.61 11.05 -16.36
CA ILE A 116 -15.50 10.18 -15.98
C ILE A 116 -15.78 9.62 -14.60
N ASP A 117 -15.98 8.31 -14.55
CA ASP A 117 -16.29 7.63 -13.29
C ASP A 117 -14.98 7.12 -12.67
N LEU A 118 -14.50 7.82 -11.65
CA LEU A 118 -13.27 7.48 -10.98
C LEU A 118 -13.43 6.33 -9.98
N ARG A 119 -14.62 5.83 -9.77
CA ARG A 119 -14.87 4.73 -8.84
C ARG A 119 -14.25 3.40 -9.30
N PHE A 120 -13.91 3.31 -10.56
CA PHE A 120 -13.27 2.11 -11.11
C PHE A 120 -11.78 2.01 -10.79
N LEU A 121 -11.23 2.96 -10.10
CA LEU A 121 -9.81 2.94 -9.74
C LEU A 121 -9.48 1.96 -8.62
#